data_f9bf7f986718f7aa084ff453fb5f526e
#
_entry.id   f9bf7f986718f7aa084ff453fb5f526e
#
_cell.length_a   1.000
_cell.length_b   1.000
_cell.length_c   1.000
_cell.angle_alpha   90.00
_cell.angle_beta   90.00
_cell.angle_gamma   90.00
#
_symmetry.space_group_name_H-M   'P 1'
#
loop_
_entity.id
_entity.type
_entity.pdbx_description
1 polymer ?
#
loop_
_entity_poly.entity_id
_entity_poly.type
_entity_poly.pdbx_seq_one_letter_code
_entity_poly.pdbx_strand_id
1 'polypeptide(L)'
;MKLDVINLDGGKAGSIDLDEALFGLEPRADILHRVVRWQRNNAQQGTHKVKTRREVSYSTKKIYRQKGTGGARHGARSAPIFRGGGIYKGPTPRSHGHELTKKFRKLGLRHALSAKMKAGALVIIDDAMSDGKTAALAKQVKSLGW
;
A
#
# COMPACT_ATOMS: atom_id res chain seq x y z
N MET A 1 22.02 -2.20 23.76
CA MET A 1 20.88 -1.39 24.27
C MET A 1 19.98 -2.27 25.10
N LYS A 2 19.69 -1.89 26.37
CA LYS A 2 18.81 -2.68 27.24
C LYS A 2 17.36 -2.21 27.12
N LEU A 3 16.43 -3.15 27.00
CA LEU A 3 15.01 -2.91 27.03
C LEU A 3 14.33 -3.83 28.04
N ASP A 4 13.33 -3.31 28.76
CA ASP A 4 12.56 -4.12 29.70
C ASP A 4 11.60 -5.02 28.92
N VAL A 5 11.47 -6.26 29.38
CA VAL A 5 10.50 -7.25 28.91
C VAL A 5 9.33 -7.26 29.88
N ILE A 6 8.12 -7.17 29.35
CA ILE A 6 6.89 -7.14 30.14
C ILE A 6 6.01 -8.38 29.84
N ASN A 7 5.20 -8.77 30.82
CA ASN A 7 4.15 -9.77 30.62
C ASN A 7 2.87 -9.11 30.12
N LEU A 8 1.93 -9.90 29.60
CA LEU A 8 0.60 -9.41 29.17
C LEU A 8 -0.18 -8.70 30.30
N ASP A 9 0.12 -8.99 31.57
CA ASP A 9 -0.49 -8.35 32.74
C ASP A 9 0.20 -7.03 33.15
N GLY A 10 1.21 -6.58 32.38
CA GLY A 10 1.96 -5.35 32.65
C GLY A 10 3.11 -5.49 33.65
N GLY A 11 3.34 -6.69 34.18
CA GLY A 11 4.45 -6.98 35.09
C GLY A 11 5.80 -7.05 34.36
N LYS A 12 6.89 -6.61 35.01
CA LYS A 12 8.25 -6.80 34.50
C LYS A 12 8.64 -8.28 34.56
N ALA A 13 8.99 -8.88 33.42
CA ALA A 13 9.48 -10.25 33.32
C ALA A 13 11.03 -10.31 33.29
N GLY A 14 11.69 -9.25 32.84
CA GLY A 14 13.14 -9.21 32.74
C GLY A 14 13.64 -8.06 31.90
N SER A 15 14.89 -8.17 31.43
CA SER A 15 15.46 -7.23 30.44
C SER A 15 16.23 -8.00 29.37
N ILE A 16 16.21 -7.49 28.15
CA ILE A 16 16.95 -8.06 27.02
C ILE A 16 17.92 -7.03 26.46
N ASP A 17 19.11 -7.50 26.06
CA ASP A 17 20.07 -6.68 25.35
C ASP A 17 19.83 -6.75 23.84
N LEU A 18 19.49 -5.62 23.24
CA LEU A 18 19.27 -5.48 21.80
C LEU A 18 20.56 -5.07 21.10
N ASP A 19 20.80 -5.69 19.92
CA ASP A 19 21.95 -5.40 19.09
C ASP A 19 21.85 -3.99 18.47
N GLU A 20 22.85 -3.15 18.73
CA GLU A 20 22.92 -1.78 18.19
C GLU A 20 23.00 -1.74 16.66
N ALA A 21 23.56 -2.77 16.02
CA ALA A 21 23.62 -2.86 14.57
C ALA A 21 22.23 -3.04 13.91
N LEU A 22 21.21 -3.43 14.69
CA LEU A 22 19.85 -3.63 14.25
C LEU A 22 18.88 -2.54 14.72
N PHE A 23 19.06 -2.04 15.94
CA PHE A 23 18.11 -1.14 16.61
C PHE A 23 18.67 0.27 16.86
N GLY A 24 19.99 0.45 16.68
CA GLY A 24 20.68 1.72 16.95
C GLY A 24 20.91 2.60 15.72
N LEU A 25 20.40 2.23 14.54
CA LEU A 25 20.64 2.98 13.32
C LEU A 25 19.91 4.33 13.34
N GLU A 26 20.54 5.37 12.75
CA GLU A 26 19.85 6.63 12.50
C GLU A 26 18.76 6.42 11.43
N PRO A 27 17.48 6.68 11.75
CA PRO A 27 16.38 6.44 10.81
C PRO A 27 16.49 7.29 9.56
N ARG A 28 16.46 6.66 8.39
CA ARG A 28 16.49 7.33 7.09
C ARG A 28 15.11 7.31 6.43
N ALA A 29 14.51 8.48 6.30
CA ALA A 29 13.16 8.65 5.73
C ALA A 29 13.07 8.21 4.25
N ASP A 30 14.13 8.40 3.46
CA ASP A 30 14.19 7.99 2.06
C ASP A 30 14.11 6.46 1.89
N ILE A 31 14.78 5.70 2.75
CA ILE A 31 14.75 4.24 2.77
C ILE A 31 13.34 3.76 3.16
N LEU A 32 12.79 4.30 4.23
CA LEU A 32 11.46 3.96 4.73
C LEU A 32 10.38 4.28 3.68
N HIS A 33 10.45 5.45 3.05
CA HIS A 33 9.53 5.84 1.98
C HIS A 33 9.54 4.85 0.82
N ARG A 34 10.72 4.39 0.37
CA ARG A 34 10.82 3.41 -0.72
C ARG A 34 10.18 2.07 -0.34
N VAL A 35 10.38 1.59 0.89
CA VAL A 35 9.78 0.33 1.37
C VAL A 35 8.26 0.47 1.47
N VAL A 36 7.75 1.54 2.06
CA VAL A 36 6.31 1.80 2.17
C VAL A 36 5.67 1.92 0.79
N ARG A 37 6.30 2.65 -0.13
CA ARG A 37 5.84 2.76 -1.51
C ARG A 37 5.79 1.41 -2.22
N TRP A 38 6.81 0.58 -2.03
CA TRP A 38 6.84 -0.78 -2.56
C TRP A 38 5.69 -1.63 -2.03
N GLN A 39 5.44 -1.62 -0.71
CA GLN A 39 4.33 -2.36 -0.09
C GLN A 39 2.97 -1.88 -0.63
N ARG A 40 2.73 -0.56 -0.67
CA ARG A 40 1.48 0.02 -1.17
C ARG A 40 1.23 -0.29 -2.64
N ASN A 41 2.26 -0.22 -3.47
CA ASN A 41 2.14 -0.52 -4.89
C ASN A 41 1.84 -2.01 -5.13
N ASN A 42 2.45 -2.92 -4.36
CA ASN A 42 2.17 -4.36 -4.47
C ASN A 42 0.76 -4.72 -3.97
N ALA A 43 0.21 -3.98 -3.01
CA ALA A 43 -1.16 -4.17 -2.53
C ALA A 43 -2.22 -3.59 -3.49
N GLN A 44 -1.83 -2.72 -4.42
CA GLN A 44 -2.74 -2.06 -5.33
C GLN A 44 -3.18 -3.00 -6.47
N GLN A 45 -4.48 -3.30 -6.57
CA GLN A 45 -5.02 -4.22 -7.59
C GLN A 45 -4.90 -3.69 -9.02
N GLY A 46 -4.96 -2.38 -9.23
CA GLY A 46 -4.85 -1.76 -10.55
C GLY A 46 -6.01 -2.06 -11.50
N THR A 47 -7.22 -2.21 -10.99
CA THR A 47 -8.43 -2.57 -11.75
C THR A 47 -9.11 -1.40 -12.46
N HIS A 48 -8.55 -0.20 -12.37
CA HIS A 48 -9.08 0.99 -13.04
C HIS A 48 -9.10 0.81 -14.55
N LYS A 49 -10.24 1.08 -15.16
CA LYS A 49 -10.46 0.91 -16.59
C LYS A 49 -11.44 1.95 -17.13
N VAL A 50 -11.16 2.45 -18.32
CA VAL A 50 -12.10 3.20 -19.14
C VAL A 50 -12.45 2.42 -20.40
N LYS A 51 -13.63 2.68 -20.97
CA LYS A 51 -14.02 2.09 -22.26
C LYS A 51 -13.29 2.80 -23.39
N THR A 52 -12.53 2.04 -24.14
CA THR A 52 -11.89 2.51 -25.37
C THR A 52 -12.89 2.55 -26.51
N ARG A 53 -12.53 3.17 -27.63
CA ARG A 53 -13.37 3.25 -28.82
C ARG A 53 -13.86 1.88 -29.32
N ARG A 54 -13.11 0.81 -29.10
CA ARG A 54 -13.49 -0.56 -29.49
C ARG A 54 -14.48 -1.21 -28.54
N GLU A 55 -14.55 -0.75 -27.31
CA GLU A 55 -15.36 -1.33 -26.24
C GLU A 55 -16.70 -0.60 -26.05
N VAL A 56 -16.81 0.60 -26.63
CA VAL A 56 -18.06 1.36 -26.58
C VAL A 56 -19.06 0.77 -27.57
N SER A 57 -20.28 0.49 -27.09
CA SER A 57 -21.37 -0.05 -27.90
C SER A 57 -21.98 1.05 -28.75
N TYR A 58 -21.48 1.22 -29.96
CA TYR A 58 -22.02 2.09 -30.99
C TYR A 58 -21.88 1.46 -32.38
N SER A 59 -22.71 1.94 -33.34
CA SER A 59 -22.53 1.58 -34.72
C SER A 59 -21.20 2.01 -35.27
N THR A 60 -20.51 1.13 -36.01
CA THR A 60 -19.27 1.44 -36.73
C THR A 60 -19.51 2.20 -38.03
N LYS A 61 -20.78 2.33 -38.45
CA LYS A 61 -21.19 3.03 -39.67
C LYS A 61 -20.75 4.50 -39.58
N LYS A 62 -20.30 5.05 -40.70
CA LYS A 62 -20.06 6.49 -40.89
C LYS A 62 -21.38 7.26 -40.65
N ILE A 63 -21.32 8.34 -39.86
CA ILE A 63 -22.51 9.07 -39.40
C ILE A 63 -23.26 9.67 -40.59
N TYR A 64 -22.57 10.22 -41.57
CA TYR A 64 -23.10 10.78 -42.79
C TYR A 64 -22.08 10.76 -43.94
N ARG A 65 -22.52 11.08 -45.18
CA ARG A 65 -21.67 11.11 -46.36
C ARG A 65 -20.52 12.14 -46.24
N GLN A 66 -19.40 11.91 -46.97
CA GLN A 66 -18.17 12.67 -46.87
C GLN A 66 -18.29 14.16 -47.25
N LYS A 67 -19.19 14.48 -48.19
CA LYS A 67 -19.41 15.84 -48.73
C LYS A 67 -20.90 16.13 -48.84
N GLY A 68 -21.28 17.40 -48.94
CA GLY A 68 -22.63 17.86 -49.22
C GLY A 68 -23.59 17.83 -48.00
N THR A 69 -23.04 17.90 -46.78
CA THR A 69 -23.85 17.97 -45.53
C THR A 69 -23.68 19.30 -44.78
N GLY A 70 -22.77 20.17 -45.22
CA GLY A 70 -22.44 21.42 -44.50
C GLY A 70 -21.76 21.24 -43.14
N GLY A 71 -21.66 20.03 -42.62
CA GLY A 71 -21.08 19.68 -41.30
C GLY A 71 -19.63 19.19 -41.41
N ALA A 72 -18.93 19.15 -40.27
CA ALA A 72 -17.57 18.61 -40.20
C ALA A 72 -17.54 17.13 -40.60
N ARG A 73 -16.45 16.68 -41.20
CA ARG A 73 -16.26 15.28 -41.61
C ARG A 73 -16.04 14.37 -40.42
N HIS A 74 -16.92 13.40 -40.21
CA HIS A 74 -16.85 12.43 -39.13
C HIS A 74 -16.91 10.99 -39.62
N GLY A 75 -16.30 10.09 -38.86
CA GLY A 75 -16.44 8.64 -39.02
C GLY A 75 -17.59 8.09 -38.17
N ALA A 76 -17.30 7.10 -37.37
CA ALA A 76 -18.27 6.47 -36.47
C ALA A 76 -18.52 7.32 -35.21
N ARG A 77 -19.68 7.17 -34.59
CA ARG A 77 -20.06 7.89 -33.37
C ARG A 77 -19.29 7.45 -32.12
N SER A 78 -18.59 6.33 -32.18
CA SER A 78 -17.70 5.88 -31.11
C SER A 78 -16.42 6.69 -30.95
N ALA A 79 -16.18 7.68 -31.85
CA ALA A 79 -15.00 8.53 -31.76
C ALA A 79 -15.00 9.37 -30.47
N PRO A 80 -13.83 9.62 -29.87
CA PRO A 80 -13.72 10.32 -28.58
C PRO A 80 -14.18 11.77 -28.58
N ILE A 81 -14.32 12.37 -29.75
CA ILE A 81 -14.84 13.73 -29.94
C ILE A 81 -16.33 13.84 -29.58
N PHE A 82 -17.07 12.74 -29.63
CA PHE A 82 -18.48 12.74 -29.32
C PHE A 82 -18.76 12.42 -27.86
N ARG A 83 -19.80 13.01 -27.31
CA ARG A 83 -20.32 12.65 -25.98
C ARG A 83 -20.74 11.18 -25.99
N GLY A 84 -20.23 10.40 -25.02
CA GLY A 84 -20.44 8.96 -24.95
C GLY A 84 -19.49 8.15 -25.85
N GLY A 85 -18.59 8.77 -26.62
CA GLY A 85 -17.53 8.08 -27.36
C GLY A 85 -16.47 7.47 -26.43
N GLY A 86 -15.56 6.68 -27.02
CA GLY A 86 -14.47 6.05 -26.28
C GLY A 86 -13.45 7.07 -25.75
N ILE A 87 -12.73 6.72 -24.69
CA ILE A 87 -11.71 7.57 -24.08
C ILE A 87 -10.32 7.23 -24.64
N TYR A 88 -9.56 8.26 -25.01
CA TYR A 88 -8.15 8.12 -25.40
C TYR A 88 -7.23 8.11 -24.18
N LYS A 89 -6.19 7.25 -24.22
CA LYS A 89 -5.11 7.20 -23.23
C LYS A 89 -5.58 7.22 -21.77
N GLY A 90 -6.81 6.75 -21.54
CA GLY A 90 -7.33 6.62 -20.18
C GLY A 90 -6.70 5.46 -19.43
N PRO A 91 -6.99 5.31 -18.14
CA PRO A 91 -6.46 4.23 -17.32
C PRO A 91 -6.89 2.88 -17.86
N THR A 92 -5.94 1.95 -17.91
CA THR A 92 -6.15 0.54 -18.27
C THR A 92 -5.74 -0.35 -17.10
N PRO A 93 -6.34 -1.53 -16.93
CA PRO A 93 -5.93 -2.47 -15.90
C PRO A 93 -4.45 -2.80 -16.05
N ARG A 94 -3.70 -2.60 -14.98
CA ARG A 94 -2.26 -2.91 -14.94
C ARG A 94 -1.81 -3.24 -13.53
N SER A 95 -0.78 -4.04 -13.39
CA SER A 95 -0.08 -4.20 -12.12
C SER A 95 0.72 -2.93 -11.81
N HIS A 96 0.66 -2.50 -10.54
CA HIS A 96 1.50 -1.45 -9.99
C HIS A 96 2.70 -2.02 -9.21
N GLY A 97 2.74 -3.36 -9.08
CA GLY A 97 3.79 -4.06 -8.36
C GLY A 97 5.16 -3.86 -9.02
N HIS A 98 6.17 -3.73 -8.19
CA HIS A 98 7.57 -3.73 -8.61
C HIS A 98 8.41 -4.48 -7.56
N GLU A 99 9.57 -4.91 -7.96
CA GLU A 99 10.48 -5.61 -7.07
C GLU A 99 11.39 -4.65 -6.31
N LEU A 100 11.66 -4.99 -5.06
CA LEU A 100 12.66 -4.37 -4.23
C LEU A 100 13.66 -5.44 -3.77
N THR A 101 14.96 -5.19 -3.90
CA THR A 101 15.97 -6.18 -3.56
C THR A 101 15.86 -6.63 -2.10
N LYS A 102 16.18 -7.89 -1.82
CA LYS A 102 16.16 -8.45 -0.45
C LYS A 102 17.03 -7.65 0.53
N LYS A 103 18.21 -7.18 0.07
CA LYS A 103 19.11 -6.35 0.88
C LYS A 103 18.43 -5.04 1.30
N PHE A 104 17.75 -4.37 0.37
CA PHE A 104 17.06 -3.11 0.64
C PHE A 104 15.87 -3.29 1.59
N ARG A 105 15.10 -4.38 1.44
CA ARG A 105 13.99 -4.71 2.36
C ARG A 105 14.48 -4.95 3.79
N LYS A 106 15.60 -5.70 3.95
CA LYS A 106 16.25 -5.91 5.25
C LYS A 106 16.73 -4.59 5.85
N LEU A 107 17.36 -3.73 5.05
CA LEU A 107 17.81 -2.41 5.49
C LEU A 107 16.63 -1.54 5.95
N GLY A 108 15.53 -1.53 5.18
CA GLY A 108 14.31 -0.81 5.56
C GLY A 108 13.71 -1.30 6.88
N LEU A 109 13.69 -2.61 7.12
CA LEU A 109 13.22 -3.16 8.40
C LEU A 109 14.10 -2.70 9.58
N ARG A 110 15.42 -2.72 9.43
CA ARG A 110 16.35 -2.23 10.47
C ARG A 110 16.07 -0.75 10.79
N HIS A 111 15.95 0.10 9.79
CA HIS A 111 15.62 1.52 9.99
C HIS A 111 14.25 1.73 10.63
N ALA A 112 13.25 0.90 10.29
CA ALA A 112 11.92 0.96 10.90
C ALA A 112 11.95 0.59 12.39
N LEU A 113 12.66 -0.48 12.75
CA LEU A 113 12.84 -0.91 14.14
C LEU A 113 13.63 0.14 14.95
N SER A 114 14.71 0.66 14.38
CA SER A 114 15.50 1.74 15.01
C SER A 114 14.66 3.01 15.22
N ALA A 115 13.80 3.37 14.29
CA ALA A 115 12.90 4.51 14.43
C ALA A 115 11.89 4.31 15.57
N LYS A 116 11.32 3.11 15.69
CA LYS A 116 10.41 2.76 16.78
C LYS A 116 11.12 2.73 18.13
N MET A 117 12.34 2.20 18.18
CA MET A 117 13.17 2.20 19.37
C MET A 117 13.50 3.63 19.83
N LYS A 118 13.92 4.51 18.91
CA LYS A 118 14.21 5.92 19.17
C LYS A 118 12.99 6.71 19.66
N ALA A 119 11.81 6.35 19.18
CA ALA A 119 10.54 6.94 19.60
C ALA A 119 9.98 6.36 20.91
N GLY A 120 10.62 5.37 21.52
CA GLY A 120 10.11 4.65 22.69
C GLY A 120 8.82 3.84 22.42
N ALA A 121 8.54 3.54 21.15
CA ALA A 121 7.33 2.85 20.73
C ALA A 121 7.56 1.35 20.44
N LEU A 122 8.63 0.78 20.98
CA LEU A 122 8.92 -0.65 20.90
C LEU A 122 8.67 -1.28 22.27
N VAL A 123 7.82 -2.25 22.32
CA VAL A 123 7.47 -3.02 23.53
C VAL A 123 7.82 -4.48 23.28
N ILE A 124 8.45 -5.13 24.24
CA ILE A 124 8.82 -6.54 24.19
C ILE A 124 7.99 -7.29 25.22
N ILE A 125 7.28 -8.30 24.77
CA ILE A 125 6.47 -9.18 25.62
C ILE A 125 7.16 -10.53 25.70
N ASP A 126 7.26 -11.09 26.91
CA ASP A 126 7.89 -12.38 27.16
C ASP A 126 7.07 -13.52 26.55
N ASP A 127 5.79 -13.61 26.91
CA ASP A 127 4.85 -14.60 26.38
C ASP A 127 3.49 -13.93 26.10
N ALA A 128 3.01 -14.11 24.88
CA ALA A 128 1.73 -13.56 24.40
C ALA A 128 0.63 -14.66 24.34
N MET A 129 0.78 -15.74 25.10
CA MET A 129 -0.22 -16.81 25.14
C MET A 129 -1.48 -16.37 25.88
N SER A 130 -2.63 -16.66 25.31
CA SER A 130 -3.93 -16.41 25.93
C SER A 130 -4.83 -17.64 25.77
N ASP A 131 -5.77 -17.85 26.71
CA ASP A 131 -6.75 -18.96 26.69
C ASP A 131 -7.77 -18.88 25.55
N GLY A 132 -7.57 -18.00 24.56
CA GLY A 132 -8.49 -17.78 23.45
C GLY A 132 -9.77 -17.00 23.81
N LYS A 133 -9.92 -16.56 25.07
CA LYS A 133 -11.06 -15.72 25.50
C LYS A 133 -10.79 -14.26 25.20
N THR A 134 -11.49 -13.72 24.22
CA THR A 134 -11.33 -12.31 23.77
C THR A 134 -11.56 -11.29 24.91
N ALA A 135 -12.47 -11.56 25.84
CA ALA A 135 -12.75 -10.66 26.98
C ALA A 135 -11.57 -10.56 27.95
N ALA A 136 -10.85 -11.64 28.21
CA ALA A 136 -9.65 -11.65 29.04
C ALA A 136 -8.51 -10.88 28.37
N LEU A 137 -8.24 -11.18 27.09
CA LEU A 137 -7.22 -10.49 26.31
C LEU A 137 -7.50 -8.98 26.20
N ALA A 138 -8.76 -8.58 25.99
CA ALA A 138 -9.13 -7.17 25.94
C ALA A 138 -8.86 -6.43 27.25
N LYS A 139 -9.01 -7.08 28.40
CA LYS A 139 -8.65 -6.49 29.69
C LYS A 139 -7.14 -6.31 29.83
N GLN A 140 -6.36 -7.31 29.43
CA GLN A 140 -4.89 -7.28 29.47
C GLN A 140 -4.34 -6.19 28.54
N VAL A 141 -4.83 -6.09 27.29
CA VAL A 141 -4.44 -5.04 26.33
C VAL A 141 -4.77 -3.64 26.86
N LYS A 142 -5.94 -3.47 27.50
CA LYS A 142 -6.30 -2.19 28.15
C LYS A 142 -5.39 -1.85 29.33
N SER A 143 -4.94 -2.82 30.12
CA SER A 143 -4.02 -2.56 31.25
C SER A 143 -2.64 -2.09 30.77
N LEU A 144 -2.24 -2.50 29.55
CA LEU A 144 -1.01 -2.03 28.89
C LEU A 144 -1.15 -0.65 28.23
N GLY A 145 -2.35 -0.05 28.21
CA GLY A 145 -2.62 1.25 27.61
C GLY A 145 -2.76 1.21 26.07
N TRP A 146 -3.11 0.07 25.50
CA TRP A 146 -3.23 -0.16 24.05
C TRP A 146 -4.68 -0.24 23.59
#